data_a490761a895c95e624217bfbce4abdd2
#
_entry.id   a490761a895c95e624217bfbce4abdd2
#
_cell.length_a   1.000
_cell.length_b   1.000
_cell.length_c   1.000
_cell.angle_alpha   90.00
_cell.angle_beta   90.00
_cell.angle_gamma   90.00
#
_symmetry.space_group_name_H-M   'P 1'
#
loop_
_entity.id
_entity.type
_entity.pdbx_description
1 polymer ?
#
loop_
_entity_poly.entity_id
_entity_poly.type
_entity_poly.pdbx_seq_one_letter_code
_entity_poly.pdbx_strand_id
1 'polypeptide(L)'
;MATFHHFLGDTIMKNRILAAILSALMLLPATACGTDVGPSDTSEDTARTEAETVDENFPDFQKQDYNGDTFCIINRGVDEGKWYFAEEYKTTGQDINVLNNTLYEMNTLVEEYLNINMEYVSHGSMYEAVYPTIMAGDDTYQACFHWAYWDLTNFITKNIALDLYEMEGINLNKPYWNREIMDMLAVGDHAYIGTGDICYQVLYMLYANKDMLREVSRDMPYDAVRNGQWTLDMLISLTADLYADNGDGQRNPADVFGFAADWNCLGQSLAPSSDLYVATKNRDGDFELTLYNDRLIELVDKTLTWSQNESTWVWGYGATSDTTIDFAEQRTYVTAGVLGPYYLGADFKVGILPLPKYDVSQENYAHLNWGNSLNVLNTVRNREMVGQALELMSYYTSTLVLNKYYDEVLQLRVSEAPDDRDMVELIYNTVVYDPGFTYCDGNDQLRDLHNLVYSMVVSGDSNVASYYQGRSRSAAKWLDKLNKIK
;
A
#
# COMPACT_ATOMS: atom_id res chain seq x y z
N MET A 1 -4.74 -24.66 13.10
CA MET A 1 -4.89 -23.57 12.14
C MET A 1 -3.57 -22.88 11.77
N ALA A 2 -2.43 -23.35 12.23
CA ALA A 2 -1.11 -22.71 12.02
C ALA A 2 -0.29 -23.25 10.85
N THR A 3 -0.85 -24.02 9.93
CA THR A 3 -0.10 -24.71 8.87
C THR A 3 -0.41 -24.21 7.45
N PHE A 4 -1.27 -23.22 7.30
CA PHE A 4 -1.68 -22.75 5.96
C PHE A 4 -0.94 -21.47 5.47
N HIS A 5 -0.42 -20.64 6.38
CA HIS A 5 0.25 -19.38 6.00
C HIS A 5 1.69 -19.56 5.46
N HIS A 6 2.36 -20.66 5.82
CA HIS A 6 3.75 -20.85 5.37
C HIS A 6 3.90 -21.31 3.91
N PHE A 7 2.80 -21.78 3.28
CA PHE A 7 2.88 -22.30 1.91
C PHE A 7 2.63 -21.28 0.81
N LEU A 8 1.89 -20.21 1.08
CA LEU A 8 1.54 -19.21 0.06
C LEU A 8 2.63 -18.15 -0.16
N GLY A 9 3.26 -17.66 0.90
CA GLY A 9 4.37 -16.71 0.81
C GLY A 9 5.57 -17.27 0.03
N ASP A 10 5.94 -18.51 0.31
CA ASP A 10 7.06 -19.20 -0.34
C ASP A 10 6.83 -19.49 -1.84
N THR A 11 5.59 -19.63 -2.26
CA THR A 11 5.27 -19.96 -3.67
C THR A 11 5.27 -18.71 -4.53
N ILE A 12 4.76 -17.60 -4.04
CA ILE A 12 4.74 -16.31 -4.77
C ILE A 12 6.16 -15.76 -4.92
N MET A 13 6.96 -15.82 -3.86
CA MET A 13 8.35 -15.34 -3.88
C MET A 13 9.26 -16.20 -4.77
N LYS A 14 9.12 -17.53 -4.75
CA LYS A 14 9.92 -18.41 -5.62
C LYS A 14 9.61 -18.21 -7.10
N ASN A 15 8.36 -17.93 -7.46
CA ASN A 15 7.99 -17.69 -8.85
C ASN A 15 8.48 -16.32 -9.34
N ARG A 16 8.50 -15.29 -8.49
CA ARG A 16 9.04 -13.95 -8.83
C ARG A 16 10.57 -13.96 -8.99
N ILE A 17 11.29 -14.70 -8.16
CA ILE A 17 12.76 -14.86 -8.27
C ILE A 17 13.13 -15.70 -9.51
N LEU A 18 12.35 -16.72 -9.86
CA LEU A 18 12.62 -17.56 -11.05
C LEU A 18 12.43 -16.77 -12.36
N ALA A 19 11.43 -15.87 -12.42
CA ALA A 19 11.21 -15.01 -13.58
C ALA A 19 12.35 -14.00 -13.78
N ALA A 20 12.90 -13.42 -12.70
CA ALA A 20 14.03 -12.51 -12.75
C ALA A 20 15.34 -13.17 -13.16
N ILE A 21 15.56 -14.44 -12.80
CA ILE A 21 16.76 -15.21 -13.18
C ILE A 21 16.70 -15.66 -14.66
N LEU A 22 15.54 -15.95 -15.21
CA LEU A 22 15.38 -16.33 -16.62
C LEU A 22 15.58 -15.15 -17.58
N SER A 23 15.23 -13.94 -17.20
CA SER A 23 15.46 -12.74 -18.03
C SER A 23 16.93 -12.29 -18.06
N ALA A 24 17.75 -12.62 -17.06
CA ALA A 24 19.18 -12.28 -17.01
C ALA A 24 20.08 -13.18 -17.85
N LEU A 25 19.60 -14.33 -18.33
CA LEU A 25 20.38 -15.32 -19.09
C LEU A 25 20.35 -15.11 -20.60
N MET A 26 19.64 -14.14 -21.15
CA MET A 26 19.51 -13.90 -22.59
C MET A 26 20.42 -12.81 -23.19
N LEU A 27 21.38 -12.27 -22.45
CA LEU A 27 22.32 -11.27 -22.95
C LEU A 27 23.77 -11.70 -22.89
N LEU A 28 24.15 -12.66 -23.75
CA LEU A 28 25.56 -12.88 -24.11
C LEU A 28 25.72 -12.76 -25.62
N PRO A 29 26.52 -11.85 -26.14
CA PRO A 29 26.80 -11.75 -27.55
C PRO A 29 27.82 -12.83 -27.97
N ALA A 30 27.46 -13.66 -28.96
CA ALA A 30 28.37 -14.58 -29.58
C ALA A 30 29.26 -13.84 -30.60
N THR A 31 30.55 -13.72 -30.31
CA THR A 31 31.55 -13.35 -31.31
C THR A 31 32.07 -14.64 -31.94
N ALA A 32 31.77 -14.85 -33.23
CA ALA A 32 32.38 -15.90 -34.02
C ALA A 32 33.30 -15.31 -35.06
N CYS A 33 34.54 -15.79 -35.06
CA CYS A 33 35.52 -15.56 -36.11
C CYS A 33 35.43 -16.70 -37.13
N GLY A 34 35.38 -16.36 -38.41
CA GLY A 34 35.20 -17.30 -39.48
C GLY A 34 36.48 -17.98 -39.98
N THR A 35 36.31 -19.10 -40.67
CA THR A 35 37.14 -19.54 -41.81
C THR A 35 36.32 -20.44 -42.78
N ASP A 36 36.52 -20.19 -44.07
CA ASP A 36 35.97 -20.86 -45.24
C ASP A 36 36.15 -22.39 -45.30
N VAL A 37 35.21 -23.10 -45.91
CA VAL A 37 35.35 -23.97 -47.07
C VAL A 37 33.97 -24.55 -47.51
N GLY A 38 33.70 -24.51 -48.82
CA GLY A 38 32.62 -24.73 -49.69
C GLY A 38 31.78 -26.06 -49.65
N PRO A 39 30.95 -26.33 -50.67
CA PRO A 39 29.55 -26.71 -50.46
C PRO A 39 29.25 -28.21 -50.61
N SER A 40 28.21 -28.67 -49.93
CA SER A 40 27.41 -29.84 -50.45
C SER A 40 25.97 -29.80 -49.87
N ASP A 41 25.04 -30.02 -50.76
CA ASP A 41 23.61 -30.20 -50.66
C ASP A 41 23.10 -31.02 -49.46
N THR A 42 22.02 -30.60 -48.87
CA THR A 42 20.68 -31.20 -48.93
C THR A 42 19.77 -30.59 -47.90
N SER A 43 18.65 -30.17 -48.41
CA SER A 43 17.45 -29.69 -47.70
C SER A 43 16.97 -30.57 -46.56
N GLU A 44 16.67 -29.96 -45.43
CA GLU A 44 15.46 -30.23 -44.64
C GLU A 44 15.15 -29.00 -43.79
N ASP A 45 14.17 -28.25 -44.27
CA ASP A 45 13.58 -27.10 -43.63
C ASP A 45 12.69 -27.60 -42.47
N THR A 46 13.28 -27.78 -41.30
CA THR A 46 12.51 -27.94 -40.07
C THR A 46 12.39 -26.54 -39.43
N ALA A 47 11.34 -25.85 -39.85
CA ALA A 47 10.83 -24.72 -39.09
C ALA A 47 10.57 -25.19 -37.66
N ARG A 48 11.50 -24.89 -36.77
CA ARG A 48 11.29 -24.95 -35.34
C ARG A 48 10.35 -23.81 -35.02
N THR A 49 9.06 -24.11 -34.98
CA THR A 49 8.08 -23.24 -34.31
C THR A 49 8.53 -23.18 -32.84
N GLU A 50 9.16 -22.11 -32.45
CA GLU A 50 9.25 -21.75 -31.02
C GLU A 50 7.82 -21.71 -30.55
N ALA A 51 7.43 -22.63 -29.71
CA ALA A 51 6.17 -22.54 -29.00
C ALA A 51 6.30 -21.28 -28.15
N GLU A 52 5.54 -20.23 -28.47
CA GLU A 52 5.31 -19.09 -27.57
C GLU A 52 4.88 -19.71 -26.25
N THR A 53 5.70 -19.53 -25.23
CA THR A 53 5.33 -19.89 -23.86
C THR A 53 4.19 -18.96 -23.48
N VAL A 54 2.97 -19.46 -23.53
CA VAL A 54 1.79 -18.72 -23.07
C VAL A 54 2.01 -18.42 -21.60
N ASP A 55 2.03 -17.12 -21.25
CA ASP A 55 2.08 -16.71 -19.84
C ASP A 55 0.80 -17.19 -19.16
N GLU A 56 0.91 -18.11 -18.22
CA GLU A 56 -0.23 -18.68 -17.47
C GLU A 56 -1.00 -17.64 -16.66
N ASN A 57 -0.37 -16.50 -16.37
CA ASN A 57 -1.00 -15.38 -15.65
C ASN A 57 -1.71 -14.41 -16.59
N PHE A 58 -1.51 -14.50 -17.90
CA PHE A 58 -2.26 -13.66 -18.83
C PHE A 58 -3.77 -13.87 -18.67
N PRO A 59 -4.62 -12.82 -18.82
CA PRO A 59 -6.07 -12.93 -18.72
C PRO A 59 -6.66 -14.04 -19.62
N ASP A 60 -7.64 -14.78 -19.07
CA ASP A 60 -8.19 -15.99 -19.73
C ASP A 60 -9.26 -15.70 -20.77
N PHE A 61 -9.71 -14.43 -20.92
CA PHE A 61 -10.78 -14.08 -21.85
C PHE A 61 -10.27 -13.99 -23.31
N GLN A 62 -11.17 -14.20 -24.26
CA GLN A 62 -10.87 -14.00 -25.67
C GLN A 62 -10.82 -12.50 -26.00
N LYS A 63 -9.84 -12.13 -26.83
CA LYS A 63 -9.71 -10.76 -27.31
C LYS A 63 -11.02 -10.32 -27.99
N GLN A 64 -11.56 -9.19 -27.55
CA GLN A 64 -12.73 -8.55 -28.13
C GLN A 64 -12.37 -7.17 -28.70
N ASP A 65 -13.15 -6.71 -29.65
CA ASP A 65 -13.04 -5.40 -30.24
C ASP A 65 -14.27 -4.56 -29.83
N TYR A 66 -14.03 -3.54 -29.01
CA TYR A 66 -15.10 -2.67 -28.51
C TYR A 66 -15.28 -1.39 -29.34
N ASN A 67 -14.73 -1.36 -30.58
CA ASN A 67 -14.93 -0.32 -31.59
C ASN A 67 -14.65 1.11 -31.13
N GLY A 68 -13.71 1.29 -30.22
CA GLY A 68 -13.34 2.59 -29.67
C GLY A 68 -14.28 3.10 -28.57
N ASP A 69 -15.04 2.22 -27.92
CA ASP A 69 -15.82 2.57 -26.73
C ASP A 69 -14.91 3.19 -25.65
N THR A 70 -15.47 4.11 -24.88
CA THR A 70 -14.71 4.80 -23.82
C THR A 70 -14.78 4.04 -22.51
N PHE A 71 -13.63 3.85 -21.87
CA PHE A 71 -13.50 3.43 -20.49
C PHE A 71 -12.98 4.61 -19.66
N CYS A 72 -13.87 5.25 -18.91
CA CYS A 72 -13.56 6.42 -18.08
C CYS A 72 -13.38 6.01 -16.62
N ILE A 73 -12.18 6.29 -16.08
CA ILE A 73 -11.81 6.07 -14.69
C ILE A 73 -11.78 7.42 -13.99
N ILE A 74 -12.47 7.51 -12.85
CA ILE A 74 -12.36 8.67 -11.97
C ILE A 74 -11.44 8.35 -10.81
N ASN A 75 -10.47 9.21 -10.56
CA ASN A 75 -9.54 9.09 -9.46
C ASN A 75 -9.47 10.37 -8.63
N ARG A 76 -8.89 10.28 -7.44
CA ARG A 76 -8.67 11.45 -6.60
C ARG A 76 -7.59 12.32 -7.25
N GLY A 77 -7.96 13.56 -7.58
CA GLY A 77 -7.04 14.55 -8.12
C GLY A 77 -5.91 14.87 -7.13
N VAL A 78 -4.74 15.18 -7.69
CA VAL A 78 -3.62 15.73 -6.92
C VAL A 78 -3.92 17.19 -6.64
N ASP A 79 -4.43 17.50 -5.46
CA ASP A 79 -4.45 18.87 -5.01
C ASP A 79 -3.00 19.29 -4.70
N GLU A 80 -2.47 20.15 -5.56
CA GLU A 80 -1.25 20.92 -5.33
C GLU A 80 0.06 20.13 -5.12
N GLY A 81 0.27 19.02 -5.83
CA GLY A 81 1.59 18.37 -5.94
C GLY A 81 2.08 17.65 -4.67
N LYS A 82 1.22 17.42 -3.68
CA LYS A 82 1.60 16.76 -2.42
C LYS A 82 1.27 15.27 -2.35
N TRP A 83 0.43 14.75 -3.25
CA TRP A 83 -0.06 13.38 -3.22
C TRP A 83 0.25 12.67 -4.54
N TYR A 84 1.28 11.88 -4.57
CA TYR A 84 1.91 11.28 -5.77
C TYR A 84 1.05 10.23 -6.50
N PHE A 85 -0.12 9.87 -5.99
CA PHE A 85 -0.76 8.61 -6.34
C PHE A 85 -1.93 8.74 -7.31
N ALA A 86 -2.45 9.93 -7.51
CA ALA A 86 -3.57 10.15 -8.41
C ALA A 86 -3.14 10.39 -9.87
N GLU A 87 -1.86 10.71 -10.10
CA GLU A 87 -1.32 10.88 -11.45
C GLU A 87 -0.88 9.56 -12.09
N GLU A 88 -0.75 8.48 -11.32
CA GLU A 88 -0.23 7.20 -11.79
C GLU A 88 -1.05 6.58 -12.92
N TYR A 89 -2.35 6.84 -12.93
CA TYR A 89 -3.26 6.35 -13.99
C TYR A 89 -3.49 7.36 -15.11
N LYS A 90 -3.02 8.60 -14.95
CA LYS A 90 -3.22 9.69 -15.88
C LYS A 90 -1.91 10.14 -16.52
N THR A 91 -1.34 9.32 -17.37
CA THR A 91 -0.21 9.75 -18.16
C THR A 91 -0.67 10.14 -19.56
N THR A 92 -0.29 11.33 -20.00
CA THR A 92 -0.69 11.91 -21.27
C THR A 92 0.43 11.93 -22.32
N GLY A 93 1.52 11.22 -22.07
CA GLY A 93 2.63 11.18 -23.02
C GLY A 93 3.97 10.87 -22.37
N GLN A 94 5.02 10.93 -23.18
CA GLN A 94 6.39 10.66 -22.73
C GLN A 94 6.84 11.73 -21.73
N ASP A 95 7.07 11.32 -20.50
CA ASP A 95 7.68 12.11 -19.44
C ASP A 95 9.11 11.64 -19.21
N ILE A 96 9.92 12.47 -18.54
CA ILE A 96 11.24 12.08 -18.04
C ILE A 96 11.16 11.06 -16.88
N ASN A 97 9.98 10.86 -16.32
CA ASN A 97 9.71 9.89 -15.26
C ASN A 97 9.42 8.50 -15.88
N VAL A 98 10.29 7.52 -15.59
CA VAL A 98 10.18 6.17 -16.13
C VAL A 98 8.87 5.49 -15.70
N LEU A 99 8.40 5.75 -14.49
CA LEU A 99 7.14 5.20 -14.00
C LEU A 99 5.95 5.72 -14.83
N ASN A 100 5.91 7.02 -15.12
CA ASN A 100 4.88 7.60 -15.97
C ASN A 100 4.90 7.01 -17.38
N ASN A 101 6.09 6.79 -17.94
CA ASN A 101 6.22 6.14 -19.25
C ASN A 101 5.71 4.71 -19.25
N THR A 102 5.95 3.96 -18.17
CA THR A 102 5.47 2.57 -18.02
C THR A 102 3.95 2.52 -17.84
N LEU A 103 3.36 3.47 -17.12
CA LEU A 103 1.90 3.61 -17.02
C LEU A 103 1.27 3.98 -18.36
N TYR A 104 1.90 4.85 -19.12
CA TYR A 104 1.48 5.15 -20.48
C TYR A 104 1.54 3.92 -21.40
N GLU A 105 2.61 3.14 -21.32
CA GLU A 105 2.76 1.87 -22.04
C GLU A 105 1.64 0.88 -21.65
N MET A 106 1.39 0.71 -20.37
CA MET A 106 0.29 -0.13 -19.87
C MET A 106 -1.05 0.28 -20.46
N ASN A 107 -1.39 1.58 -20.40
CA ASN A 107 -2.65 2.09 -20.96
C ASN A 107 -2.74 1.82 -22.45
N THR A 108 -1.66 2.08 -23.22
CA THR A 108 -1.61 1.82 -24.65
C THR A 108 -1.85 0.35 -24.97
N LEU A 109 -1.25 -0.57 -24.21
CA LEU A 109 -1.45 -2.00 -24.40
C LEU A 109 -2.91 -2.44 -24.15
N VAL A 110 -3.56 -1.88 -23.14
CA VAL A 110 -4.98 -2.13 -22.84
C VAL A 110 -5.87 -1.59 -23.98
N GLU A 111 -5.64 -0.34 -24.41
CA GLU A 111 -6.39 0.31 -25.50
C GLU A 111 -6.26 -0.49 -26.83
N GLU A 112 -5.04 -0.87 -27.21
CA GLU A 112 -4.79 -1.63 -28.43
C GLU A 112 -5.36 -3.06 -28.35
N TYR A 113 -5.32 -3.69 -27.17
CA TYR A 113 -5.81 -5.05 -27.02
C TYR A 113 -7.34 -5.12 -27.16
N LEU A 114 -8.08 -4.18 -26.56
CA LEU A 114 -9.54 -4.18 -26.54
C LEU A 114 -10.18 -3.23 -27.57
N ASN A 115 -9.37 -2.42 -28.28
CA ASN A 115 -9.85 -1.33 -29.13
C ASN A 115 -10.83 -0.42 -28.37
N ILE A 116 -10.36 0.17 -27.25
CA ILE A 116 -11.09 1.13 -26.41
C ILE A 116 -10.31 2.43 -26.30
N ASN A 117 -10.94 3.49 -25.79
CA ASN A 117 -10.27 4.73 -25.38
C ASN A 117 -10.32 4.86 -23.86
N MET A 118 -9.18 4.96 -23.22
CA MET A 118 -9.11 5.15 -21.78
C MET A 118 -9.09 6.63 -21.42
N GLU A 119 -10.02 7.05 -20.57
CA GLU A 119 -10.12 8.41 -20.06
C GLU A 119 -9.96 8.45 -18.55
N TYR A 120 -9.25 9.46 -18.06
CA TYR A 120 -9.03 9.67 -16.64
C TYR A 120 -9.52 11.03 -16.21
N VAL A 121 -10.34 11.07 -15.17
CA VAL A 121 -10.88 12.28 -14.58
C VAL A 121 -10.45 12.36 -13.12
N SER A 122 -9.97 13.51 -12.67
CA SER A 122 -9.58 13.73 -11.29
C SER A 122 -10.59 14.61 -10.54
N HIS A 123 -10.95 14.22 -9.32
CA HIS A 123 -11.84 14.99 -8.46
C HIS A 123 -11.47 14.84 -6.98
N GLY A 124 -11.64 15.88 -6.16
CA GLY A 124 -11.27 15.87 -4.74
C GLY A 124 -12.13 14.94 -3.86
N SER A 125 -13.41 14.74 -4.22
CA SER A 125 -14.33 13.79 -3.56
C SER A 125 -14.98 12.91 -4.62
N MET A 126 -14.74 11.61 -4.52
CA MET A 126 -15.31 10.62 -5.44
C MET A 126 -16.82 10.57 -5.32
N TYR A 127 -17.33 10.59 -4.09
CA TYR A 127 -18.77 10.56 -3.84
C TYR A 127 -19.49 11.76 -4.46
N GLU A 128 -18.97 12.97 -4.29
CA GLU A 128 -19.60 14.19 -4.86
C GLU A 128 -19.61 14.19 -6.38
N ALA A 129 -18.57 13.64 -7.01
CA ALA A 129 -18.49 13.55 -8.47
C ALA A 129 -19.40 12.46 -9.04
N VAL A 130 -19.39 11.28 -8.41
CA VAL A 130 -20.05 10.08 -8.96
C VAL A 130 -21.54 10.02 -8.63
N TYR A 131 -21.96 10.42 -7.42
CA TYR A 131 -23.33 10.25 -6.97
C TYR A 131 -24.38 10.89 -7.88
N PRO A 132 -24.20 12.10 -8.43
CA PRO A 132 -25.15 12.69 -9.37
C PRO A 132 -25.32 11.88 -10.67
N THR A 133 -24.24 11.28 -11.21
CA THR A 133 -24.29 10.45 -12.42
C THR A 133 -25.04 9.14 -12.15
N ILE A 134 -24.80 8.52 -10.99
CA ILE A 134 -25.53 7.32 -10.55
C ILE A 134 -27.03 7.61 -10.45
N MET A 135 -27.41 8.72 -9.82
CA MET A 135 -28.83 9.10 -9.66
C MET A 135 -29.50 9.43 -11.00
N ALA A 136 -28.75 9.87 -11.99
CA ALA A 136 -29.25 10.09 -13.35
C ALA A 136 -29.30 8.81 -14.20
N GLY A 137 -28.73 7.69 -13.73
CA GLY A 137 -28.55 6.47 -14.51
C GLY A 137 -27.55 6.64 -15.66
N ASP A 138 -26.57 7.54 -15.46
CA ASP A 138 -25.59 7.91 -16.46
C ASP A 138 -24.30 7.09 -16.27
N ASP A 139 -23.75 6.61 -17.39
CA ASP A 139 -22.53 5.79 -17.49
C ASP A 139 -21.29 6.65 -17.85
N THR A 140 -21.21 7.84 -17.28
CA THR A 140 -20.08 8.75 -17.52
C THR A 140 -18.77 8.20 -16.95
N TYR A 141 -18.82 7.58 -15.79
CA TYR A 141 -17.68 6.96 -15.13
C TYR A 141 -17.96 5.46 -14.93
N GLN A 142 -16.98 4.60 -15.19
CA GLN A 142 -17.16 3.16 -15.05
C GLN A 142 -16.42 2.59 -13.85
N ALA A 143 -15.23 3.12 -13.54
CA ALA A 143 -14.43 2.70 -12.38
C ALA A 143 -13.96 3.91 -11.57
N CYS A 144 -13.70 3.68 -10.30
CA CYS A 144 -13.26 4.69 -9.37
C CYS A 144 -12.11 4.17 -8.52
N PHE A 145 -11.00 4.94 -8.46
CA PHE A 145 -9.93 4.73 -7.49
C PHE A 145 -9.98 5.84 -6.44
N HIS A 146 -10.09 5.44 -5.17
CA HIS A 146 -10.11 6.37 -4.05
C HIS A 146 -9.37 5.81 -2.84
N TRP A 147 -9.10 6.65 -1.85
CA TRP A 147 -8.41 6.22 -0.64
C TRP A 147 -9.14 5.08 0.06
N ALA A 148 -8.39 4.20 0.70
CA ALA A 148 -8.88 2.99 1.34
C ALA A 148 -9.99 3.20 2.40
N TYR A 149 -10.24 4.43 2.83
CA TYR A 149 -11.24 4.74 3.87
C TYR A 149 -12.06 6.02 3.61
N TRP A 150 -11.88 6.70 2.47
CA TRP A 150 -12.54 7.97 2.20
C TRP A 150 -13.68 7.80 1.21
N ASP A 151 -14.89 8.20 1.57
CA ASP A 151 -16.14 8.07 0.78
C ASP A 151 -16.65 6.62 0.58
N LEU A 152 -15.87 5.61 0.97
CA LEU A 152 -16.10 4.21 0.63
C LEU A 152 -17.43 3.66 1.16
N THR A 153 -17.80 4.02 2.39
CA THR A 153 -19.08 3.59 2.96
C THR A 153 -20.28 4.18 2.23
N ASN A 154 -20.14 5.33 1.59
CA ASN A 154 -21.19 5.89 0.73
C ASN A 154 -21.38 5.04 -0.53
N PHE A 155 -20.31 4.51 -1.11
CA PHE A 155 -20.38 3.66 -2.29
C PHE A 155 -21.17 2.39 -2.03
N ILE A 156 -21.03 1.82 -0.83
CA ILE A 156 -21.76 0.62 -0.41
C ILE A 156 -23.18 0.97 0.02
N THR A 157 -23.35 1.88 0.97
CA THR A 157 -24.64 2.16 1.61
C THR A 157 -25.64 2.85 0.68
N LYS A 158 -25.18 3.46 -0.40
CA LYS A 158 -25.97 4.13 -1.42
C LYS A 158 -26.08 3.35 -2.72
N ASN A 159 -25.60 2.10 -2.71
CA ASN A 159 -25.62 1.22 -3.88
C ASN A 159 -24.97 1.86 -5.11
N ILE A 160 -23.78 2.45 -4.94
CA ILE A 160 -23.01 3.06 -6.02
C ILE A 160 -22.07 2.02 -6.66
N ALA A 161 -21.45 1.16 -5.84
CA ALA A 161 -20.54 0.13 -6.30
C ALA A 161 -21.24 -1.15 -6.72
N LEU A 162 -20.70 -1.81 -7.76
CA LEU A 162 -21.05 -3.18 -8.15
C LEU A 162 -20.36 -4.20 -7.26
N ASP A 163 -20.95 -5.38 -7.15
CA ASP A 163 -20.32 -6.56 -6.59
C ASP A 163 -19.29 -7.13 -7.58
N LEU A 164 -18.02 -7.12 -7.21
CA LEU A 164 -16.92 -7.61 -8.04
C LEU A 164 -16.92 -9.13 -8.17
N TYR A 165 -17.58 -9.86 -7.26
CA TYR A 165 -17.72 -11.31 -7.39
C TYR A 165 -18.62 -11.70 -8.56
N GLU A 166 -19.52 -10.80 -8.97
CA GLU A 166 -20.44 -10.99 -10.11
C GLU A 166 -19.96 -10.26 -11.38
N MET A 167 -18.74 -9.69 -11.35
CA MET A 167 -18.24 -8.89 -12.47
C MET A 167 -17.75 -9.78 -13.62
N GLU A 168 -18.36 -9.63 -14.79
CA GLU A 168 -17.92 -10.28 -16.02
C GLU A 168 -16.54 -9.74 -16.44
N GLY A 169 -15.71 -10.60 -17.04
CA GLY A 169 -14.38 -10.22 -17.57
C GLY A 169 -13.27 -10.11 -16.54
N ILE A 170 -13.53 -10.37 -15.26
CA ILE A 170 -12.54 -10.41 -14.17
C ILE A 170 -12.40 -11.84 -13.65
N ASN A 171 -11.17 -12.31 -13.50
CA ASN A 171 -10.84 -13.56 -12.81
C ASN A 171 -10.08 -13.25 -11.51
N LEU A 172 -10.82 -13.10 -10.40
CA LEU A 172 -10.27 -12.78 -9.08
C LEU A 172 -9.36 -13.87 -8.48
N ASN A 173 -9.18 -15.01 -9.16
CA ASN A 173 -8.23 -16.05 -8.77
C ASN A 173 -6.83 -15.85 -9.39
N LYS A 174 -6.66 -14.89 -10.28
CA LYS A 174 -5.35 -14.55 -10.83
C LYS A 174 -4.49 -13.88 -9.75
N PRO A 175 -3.15 -14.10 -9.77
CA PRO A 175 -2.25 -13.68 -8.68
C PRO A 175 -2.09 -12.18 -8.50
N TYR A 176 -2.50 -11.37 -9.46
CA TYR A 176 -2.50 -9.91 -9.38
C TYR A 176 -3.73 -9.32 -8.67
N TRP A 177 -4.73 -10.14 -8.32
CA TRP A 177 -5.81 -9.77 -7.41
C TRP A 177 -5.52 -10.27 -5.99
N ASN A 178 -5.85 -9.47 -4.99
CA ASN A 178 -5.76 -9.91 -3.60
C ASN A 178 -7.12 -10.39 -3.09
N ARG A 179 -7.48 -11.62 -3.50
CA ARG A 179 -8.78 -12.23 -3.16
C ARG A 179 -8.98 -12.36 -1.65
N GLU A 180 -7.94 -12.68 -0.89
CA GLU A 180 -8.04 -12.85 0.56
C GLU A 180 -8.44 -11.54 1.25
N ILE A 181 -7.85 -10.41 0.83
CA ILE A 181 -8.22 -9.09 1.34
C ILE A 181 -9.63 -8.69 0.89
N MET A 182 -10.01 -9.00 -0.35
CA MET A 182 -11.37 -8.75 -0.82
C MET A 182 -12.39 -9.53 0.02
N ASP A 183 -12.14 -10.79 0.31
CA ASP A 183 -12.98 -11.64 1.18
C ASP A 183 -13.05 -11.09 2.61
N MET A 184 -11.93 -10.58 3.14
CA MET A 184 -11.88 -9.96 4.47
C MET A 184 -12.69 -8.65 4.52
N LEU A 185 -12.66 -7.85 3.45
CA LEU A 185 -13.39 -6.58 3.34
C LEU A 185 -14.82 -6.74 2.80
N ALA A 186 -15.22 -7.92 2.32
CA ALA A 186 -16.56 -8.15 1.78
C ALA A 186 -17.64 -7.86 2.83
N VAL A 187 -18.73 -7.23 2.39
CA VAL A 187 -19.90 -6.95 3.22
C VAL A 187 -20.94 -8.03 2.92
N GLY A 188 -21.21 -8.89 3.88
CA GLY A 188 -21.92 -10.14 3.63
C GLY A 188 -21.15 -10.99 2.61
N ASP A 189 -21.85 -11.40 1.54
CA ASP A 189 -21.28 -12.20 0.46
C ASP A 189 -20.83 -11.36 -0.77
N HIS A 190 -20.73 -10.01 -0.62
CA HIS A 190 -20.48 -9.09 -1.72
C HIS A 190 -19.15 -8.35 -1.58
N ALA A 191 -18.32 -8.37 -2.61
CA ALA A 191 -17.08 -7.60 -2.70
C ALA A 191 -17.28 -6.28 -3.46
N TYR A 192 -17.50 -5.22 -2.75
CA TYR A 192 -17.62 -3.87 -3.33
C TYR A 192 -16.27 -3.19 -3.55
N ILE A 193 -15.20 -3.75 -3.00
CA ILE A 193 -13.86 -3.19 -3.02
C ILE A 193 -12.92 -4.15 -3.73
N GLY A 194 -12.31 -3.70 -4.83
CA GLY A 194 -11.21 -4.40 -5.48
C GLY A 194 -9.87 -4.04 -4.84
N THR A 195 -9.06 -5.06 -4.61
CA THR A 195 -7.69 -4.92 -4.14
C THR A 195 -6.77 -5.85 -4.92
N GLY A 196 -5.53 -5.44 -5.09
CA GLY A 196 -4.53 -6.19 -5.85
C GLY A 196 -3.44 -5.27 -6.36
N ASP A 197 -2.64 -5.75 -7.31
CA ASP A 197 -1.51 -5.01 -7.86
C ASP A 197 -1.92 -3.70 -8.56
N ILE A 198 -3.15 -3.64 -9.10
CA ILE A 198 -3.73 -2.42 -9.68
C ILE A 198 -3.94 -1.31 -8.64
N CYS A 199 -4.03 -1.64 -7.35
CA CYS A 199 -4.24 -0.70 -6.28
C CYS A 199 -2.91 -0.29 -5.65
N TYR A 200 -2.65 1.01 -5.62
CA TYR A 200 -1.45 1.53 -5.02
C TYR A 200 -1.45 1.35 -3.50
N GLN A 201 -0.33 0.86 -2.97
CA GLN A 201 -0.13 0.64 -1.54
C GLN A 201 0.65 1.80 -0.93
N VAL A 202 0.10 2.39 0.12
CA VAL A 202 0.75 3.43 0.93
C VAL A 202 1.00 2.86 2.31
N LEU A 203 2.27 2.60 2.60
CA LEU A 203 2.70 1.90 3.81
C LEU A 203 3.58 2.81 4.65
N TYR A 204 3.30 2.89 5.95
CA TYR A 204 4.16 3.58 6.91
C TYR A 204 5.35 2.69 7.26
N MET A 205 6.51 3.31 7.31
CA MET A 205 7.77 2.69 7.70
C MET A 205 8.64 3.68 8.47
N LEU A 206 9.77 3.24 8.96
CA LEU A 206 10.73 4.08 9.65
C LEU A 206 11.93 4.38 8.75
N TYR A 207 12.40 5.60 8.84
CA TYR A 207 13.63 6.09 8.21
C TYR A 207 14.64 6.44 9.28
N ALA A 208 15.88 6.00 9.10
CA ALA A 208 16.96 6.25 10.04
C ALA A 208 18.15 6.92 9.34
N ASN A 209 18.74 7.93 9.96
CA ASN A 209 19.99 8.52 9.54
C ASN A 209 21.14 7.63 10.02
N LYS A 210 21.67 6.80 9.10
CA LYS A 210 22.75 5.85 9.40
C LYS A 210 24.04 6.51 9.88
N ASP A 211 24.30 7.71 9.38
CA ASP A 211 25.53 8.42 9.72
C ASP A 211 25.45 8.97 11.14
N MET A 212 24.34 9.63 11.51
CA MET A 212 24.10 10.08 12.88
C MET A 212 24.10 8.91 13.90
N LEU A 213 23.43 7.78 13.58
CA LEU A 213 23.44 6.60 14.45
C LEU A 213 24.87 6.07 14.66
N ARG A 214 25.68 6.02 13.61
CA ARG A 214 27.07 5.56 13.71
C ARG A 214 27.92 6.48 14.59
N GLU A 215 27.75 7.79 14.54
CA GLU A 215 28.44 8.77 15.38
C GLU A 215 28.21 8.52 16.87
N VAL A 216 27.04 8.00 17.23
CA VAL A 216 26.71 7.63 18.61
C VAL A 216 26.89 6.14 18.90
N SER A 217 27.62 5.42 18.03
CA SER A 217 27.88 3.98 18.14
C SER A 217 26.63 3.12 18.23
N ARG A 218 25.60 3.46 17.45
CA ARG A 218 24.38 2.67 17.27
C ARG A 218 24.32 2.13 15.85
N ASP A 219 24.06 0.85 15.72
CA ASP A 219 23.91 0.17 14.43
C ASP A 219 22.45 0.02 14.03
N MET A 220 22.23 -0.10 12.71
CA MET A 220 20.90 -0.45 12.18
C MET A 220 20.52 -1.86 12.60
N PRO A 221 19.28 -2.08 13.11
CA PRO A 221 18.86 -3.36 13.67
C PRO A 221 18.39 -4.39 12.61
N TYR A 222 19.01 -4.44 11.43
CA TYR A 222 18.57 -5.30 10.32
C TYR A 222 18.52 -6.78 10.69
N ASP A 223 19.49 -7.27 11.45
CA ASP A 223 19.51 -8.67 11.89
C ASP A 223 18.38 -8.96 12.89
N ALA A 224 18.06 -8.00 13.75
CA ALA A 224 16.90 -8.13 14.64
C ALA A 224 15.58 -8.19 13.85
N VAL A 225 15.46 -7.40 12.78
CA VAL A 225 14.30 -7.44 11.88
C VAL A 225 14.20 -8.83 11.23
N ARG A 226 15.27 -9.33 10.59
CA ARG A 226 15.27 -10.63 9.91
C ARG A 226 14.96 -11.79 10.84
N ASN A 227 15.38 -11.69 12.10
CA ASN A 227 15.14 -12.70 13.12
C ASN A 227 13.81 -12.54 13.86
N GLY A 228 12.94 -11.59 13.42
CA GLY A 228 11.64 -11.34 14.04
C GLY A 228 11.72 -10.77 15.47
N GLN A 229 12.85 -10.15 15.82
CA GLN A 229 13.11 -9.59 17.15
C GLN A 229 12.97 -8.05 17.20
N TRP A 230 12.73 -7.41 16.08
CA TRP A 230 12.51 -5.96 16.01
C TRP A 230 11.17 -5.59 16.61
N THR A 231 11.18 -4.97 17.79
CA THR A 231 10.01 -4.64 18.60
C THR A 231 9.96 -3.15 18.94
N LEU A 232 8.80 -2.70 19.42
CA LEU A 232 8.61 -1.33 19.89
C LEU A 232 9.62 -0.96 21.00
N ASP A 233 9.95 -1.89 21.91
CA ASP A 233 10.98 -1.65 22.93
C ASP A 233 12.37 -1.44 22.33
N MET A 234 12.69 -2.15 21.25
CA MET A 234 13.97 -1.94 20.54
C MET A 234 14.01 -0.58 19.84
N LEU A 235 12.90 -0.14 19.20
CA LEU A 235 12.82 1.20 18.61
C LEU A 235 13.00 2.29 19.68
N ILE A 236 12.31 2.16 20.81
CA ILE A 236 12.44 3.08 21.95
C ILE A 236 13.90 3.12 22.44
N SER A 237 14.52 1.96 22.61
CA SER A 237 15.94 1.85 23.00
C SER A 237 16.89 2.45 21.98
N LEU A 238 16.64 2.23 20.68
CA LEU A 238 17.46 2.75 19.60
C LEU A 238 17.49 4.29 19.59
N THR A 239 16.41 4.92 20.01
CA THR A 239 16.21 6.38 19.96
C THR A 239 16.32 7.08 21.33
N ALA A 240 16.49 6.31 22.41
CA ALA A 240 16.61 6.86 23.76
C ALA A 240 17.93 7.66 23.95
N ASP A 241 17.88 8.66 24.83
CA ASP A 241 19.04 9.48 25.23
C ASP A 241 19.76 10.21 24.06
N LEU A 242 19.03 10.44 22.98
CA LEU A 242 19.50 11.13 21.77
C LEU A 242 18.83 12.51 21.61
N TYR A 243 18.92 13.33 22.66
CA TYR A 243 18.46 14.71 22.63
C TYR A 243 19.62 15.68 22.67
N ALA A 244 19.57 16.74 21.85
CA ALA A 244 20.51 17.84 21.93
C ALA A 244 19.80 19.17 21.68
N ASP A 245 19.88 20.07 22.66
CA ASP A 245 19.41 21.45 22.58
C ASP A 245 20.25 22.23 21.56
N ASN A 246 19.62 23.05 20.73
CA ASN A 246 20.27 23.89 19.72
C ASN A 246 21.09 25.05 20.30
N GLY A 247 21.09 25.21 21.63
CA GLY A 247 21.80 26.24 22.37
C GLY A 247 20.91 27.39 22.87
N ASP A 248 19.59 27.30 22.68
CA ASP A 248 18.65 28.32 23.14
C ASP A 248 18.07 28.03 24.54
N GLY A 249 18.31 26.84 25.07
CA GLY A 249 17.86 26.41 26.39
C GLY A 249 16.35 26.13 26.47
N GLN A 250 15.70 25.96 25.32
CA GLN A 250 14.27 25.65 25.23
C GLN A 250 14.09 24.42 24.36
N ARG A 251 13.36 23.41 24.88
CA ARG A 251 13.00 22.24 24.09
C ARG A 251 11.97 22.61 23.04
N ASN A 252 12.37 22.58 21.76
CA ASN A 252 11.54 23.01 20.63
C ASN A 252 11.92 22.23 19.35
N PRO A 253 11.15 22.34 18.25
CA PRO A 253 11.39 21.59 17.01
C PRO A 253 12.74 21.85 16.32
N ALA A 254 13.46 22.90 16.70
CA ALA A 254 14.78 23.17 16.14
C ALA A 254 15.91 22.38 16.81
N ASP A 255 15.59 21.63 17.87
CA ASP A 255 16.53 20.73 18.56
C ASP A 255 16.73 19.43 17.79
N VAL A 256 17.69 18.63 18.27
CA VAL A 256 17.92 17.28 17.75
C VAL A 256 17.23 16.24 18.63
N PHE A 257 16.50 15.34 18.01
CA PHE A 257 15.74 14.28 18.68
C PHE A 257 16.15 12.89 18.21
N GLY A 258 16.11 11.92 19.11
CA GLY A 258 16.27 10.51 18.76
C GLY A 258 15.15 10.02 17.83
N PHE A 259 13.92 10.47 18.12
CA PHE A 259 12.75 10.16 17.31
C PHE A 259 11.84 11.39 17.16
N ALA A 260 11.42 11.67 15.93
CA ALA A 260 10.38 12.66 15.67
C ALA A 260 9.48 12.16 14.54
N ALA A 261 8.16 12.26 14.71
CA ALA A 261 7.21 11.83 13.69
C ALA A 261 5.89 12.59 13.77
N ASP A 262 5.13 12.58 12.66
CA ASP A 262 3.70 12.87 12.68
C ASP A 262 2.98 11.70 13.37
N TRP A 263 2.53 11.97 14.58
CA TRP A 263 1.84 10.96 15.38
C TRP A 263 0.41 10.69 14.93
N ASN A 264 -0.18 11.50 14.07
CA ASN A 264 -1.49 11.19 13.51
C ASN A 264 -1.43 9.86 12.74
N CYS A 265 -0.56 9.78 11.75
CA CYS A 265 -0.44 8.58 10.92
C CYS A 265 0.32 7.45 11.63
N LEU A 266 1.38 7.78 12.39
CA LEU A 266 2.11 6.79 13.19
C LEU A 266 1.19 6.14 14.23
N GLY A 267 0.45 6.93 15.01
CA GLY A 267 -0.45 6.42 16.05
C GLY A 267 -1.55 5.50 15.50
N GLN A 268 -2.04 5.81 14.30
CA GLN A 268 -3.00 4.97 13.58
C GLN A 268 -2.38 3.68 13.04
N SER A 269 -1.09 3.68 12.74
CA SER A 269 -0.37 2.52 12.22
C SER A 269 0.19 1.61 13.33
N LEU A 270 0.42 2.14 14.53
CA LEU A 270 0.98 1.39 15.66
C LEU A 270 0.05 0.30 16.19
N ALA A 271 -1.27 0.51 16.18
CA ALA A 271 -2.20 -0.54 16.59
C ALA A 271 -2.15 -1.74 15.61
N PRO A 272 -2.34 -1.58 14.29
CA PRO A 272 -2.18 -2.69 13.35
C PRO A 272 -0.79 -3.33 13.36
N SER A 273 0.29 -2.55 13.50
CA SER A 273 1.65 -3.11 13.60
C SER A 273 1.86 -3.94 14.87
N SER A 274 1.01 -3.73 15.87
CA SER A 274 0.96 -4.49 17.12
C SER A 274 -0.07 -5.63 17.11
N ASP A 275 -0.56 -6.03 15.93
CA ASP A 275 -1.61 -7.04 15.75
C ASP A 275 -2.92 -6.69 16.46
N LEU A 276 -3.29 -5.40 16.43
CA LEU A 276 -4.51 -4.86 17.01
C LEU A 276 -5.34 -4.19 15.90
N TYR A 277 -6.53 -4.72 15.65
CA TYR A 277 -7.45 -4.23 14.62
C TYR A 277 -8.71 -3.68 15.27
N VAL A 278 -9.24 -2.59 14.73
CA VAL A 278 -10.48 -1.97 15.23
C VAL A 278 -11.65 -2.92 15.07
N ALA A 279 -11.72 -3.58 13.91
CA ALA A 279 -12.74 -4.58 13.64
C ALA A 279 -12.16 -5.77 12.85
N THR A 280 -12.70 -6.94 13.08
CA THR A 280 -12.44 -8.16 12.31
C THR A 280 -13.75 -8.87 11.98
N LYS A 281 -13.70 -9.87 11.10
CA LYS A 281 -14.85 -10.75 10.86
C LYS A 281 -14.93 -11.85 11.92
N ASN A 282 -16.12 -12.06 12.44
CA ASN A 282 -16.42 -13.22 13.30
C ASN A 282 -16.61 -14.49 12.45
N ARG A 283 -17.00 -15.59 13.11
CA ARG A 283 -17.20 -16.89 12.43
C ARG A 283 -18.36 -16.93 11.44
N ASP A 284 -19.31 -16.02 11.59
CA ASP A 284 -20.48 -15.90 10.72
C ASP A 284 -20.22 -14.95 9.53
N GLY A 285 -19.00 -14.37 9.46
CA GLY A 285 -18.58 -13.42 8.43
C GLY A 285 -18.98 -11.97 8.73
N ASP A 286 -19.58 -11.71 9.88
CA ASP A 286 -19.99 -10.37 10.30
C ASP A 286 -18.82 -9.58 10.90
N PHE A 287 -18.75 -8.29 10.66
CA PHE A 287 -17.79 -7.41 11.31
C PHE A 287 -18.13 -7.21 12.79
N GLU A 288 -17.12 -7.35 13.65
CA GLU A 288 -17.24 -7.05 15.08
C GLU A 288 -16.03 -6.26 15.59
N LEU A 289 -16.24 -5.46 16.65
CA LEU A 289 -15.15 -4.71 17.29
C LEU A 289 -14.24 -5.66 18.08
N THR A 290 -12.92 -5.58 17.79
CA THR A 290 -11.92 -6.45 18.42
C THR A 290 -10.77 -5.70 19.08
N LEU A 291 -10.71 -4.38 18.95
CA LEU A 291 -9.59 -3.55 19.38
C LEU A 291 -9.29 -3.64 20.89
N TYR A 292 -10.33 -3.68 21.74
CA TYR A 292 -10.17 -3.53 23.19
C TYR A 292 -9.74 -4.83 23.87
N ASN A 293 -8.48 -4.86 24.30
CA ASN A 293 -7.88 -5.97 25.08
C ASN A 293 -6.69 -5.43 25.91
N ASP A 294 -6.05 -6.29 26.69
CA ASP A 294 -4.93 -5.91 27.55
C ASP A 294 -3.74 -5.35 26.74
N ARG A 295 -3.45 -5.92 25.57
CA ARG A 295 -2.37 -5.44 24.68
C ARG A 295 -2.58 -4.00 24.24
N LEU A 296 -3.83 -3.58 23.95
CA LEU A 296 -4.12 -2.18 23.62
C LEU A 296 -3.79 -1.24 24.79
N ILE A 297 -4.17 -1.63 26.01
CA ILE A 297 -3.90 -0.80 27.20
C ILE A 297 -2.38 -0.65 27.40
N GLU A 298 -1.64 -1.73 27.30
CA GLU A 298 -0.19 -1.74 27.43
C GLU A 298 0.48 -0.97 26.27
N LEU A 299 -0.02 -1.09 25.03
CA LEU A 299 0.47 -0.32 23.89
C LEU A 299 0.31 1.20 24.13
N VAL A 300 -0.85 1.62 24.61
CA VAL A 300 -1.11 3.04 24.91
C VAL A 300 -0.19 3.55 26.01
N ASP A 301 -0.05 2.81 27.12
CA ASP A 301 0.84 3.21 28.21
C ASP A 301 2.30 3.32 27.76
N LYS A 302 2.76 2.36 26.94
CA LYS A 302 4.12 2.34 26.38
C LYS A 302 4.34 3.50 25.42
N THR A 303 3.43 3.75 24.49
CA THR A 303 3.53 4.84 23.51
C THR A 303 3.40 6.21 24.16
N LEU A 304 2.54 6.36 25.16
CA LEU A 304 2.41 7.60 25.92
C LEU A 304 3.71 7.91 26.68
N THR A 305 4.30 6.92 27.37
CA THR A 305 5.59 7.07 28.06
C THR A 305 6.69 7.44 27.07
N TRP A 306 6.74 6.78 25.91
CA TRP A 306 7.71 7.08 24.86
C TRP A 306 7.55 8.49 24.30
N SER A 307 6.33 8.93 24.02
CA SER A 307 6.03 10.27 23.50
C SER A 307 6.43 11.41 24.44
N GLN A 308 6.45 11.13 25.75
CA GLN A 308 6.85 12.09 26.81
C GLN A 308 8.35 12.08 27.08
N ASN A 309 9.13 11.17 26.48
CA ASN A 309 10.57 11.12 26.64
C ASN A 309 11.21 12.36 26.02
N GLU A 310 12.30 12.83 26.62
CA GLU A 310 13.05 14.01 26.16
C GLU A 310 13.56 13.82 24.71
N SER A 311 13.99 12.61 24.35
CA SER A 311 14.51 12.26 23.03
C SER A 311 13.41 12.07 21.96
N THR A 312 12.13 12.28 22.30
CA THR A 312 11.01 12.06 21.38
C THR A 312 10.27 13.33 21.11
N TRP A 313 10.10 13.72 19.85
CA TRP A 313 9.26 14.84 19.46
C TRP A 313 7.97 14.36 18.79
N VAL A 314 6.84 14.91 19.25
CA VAL A 314 5.50 14.57 18.76
C VAL A 314 4.96 15.72 17.94
N TRP A 315 4.72 15.49 16.65
CA TRP A 315 3.93 16.39 15.84
C TRP A 315 2.45 15.99 15.89
N GLY A 316 1.59 16.95 16.19
CA GLY A 316 0.14 16.74 16.14
C GLY A 316 -0.44 17.02 14.75
N TYR A 317 -1.67 16.55 14.53
CA TYR A 317 -2.42 16.84 13.30
C TYR A 317 -2.52 18.35 13.02
N GLY A 318 -2.21 18.74 11.80
CA GLY A 318 -2.23 20.15 11.38
C GLY A 318 -1.02 20.97 11.84
N ALA A 319 -0.01 20.36 12.45
CA ALA A 319 1.27 21.02 12.67
C ALA A 319 1.89 21.40 11.33
N THR A 320 2.36 22.64 11.24
CA THR A 320 2.91 23.23 10.00
C THR A 320 4.31 22.73 9.66
N SER A 321 4.87 21.83 10.46
CA SER A 321 6.21 21.29 10.27
C SER A 321 6.13 19.92 9.62
N ASP A 322 6.88 19.83 8.59
CA ASP A 322 7.09 18.61 7.84
C ASP A 322 8.21 17.82 8.55
N THR A 323 7.87 16.66 9.14
CA THR A 323 8.85 15.75 9.74
C THR A 323 9.92 15.33 8.74
N THR A 324 9.64 15.41 7.44
CA THR A 324 10.60 15.19 6.39
C THR A 324 11.70 16.27 6.38
N ILE A 325 11.34 17.52 6.66
CA ILE A 325 12.31 18.62 6.76
C ILE A 325 13.24 18.38 7.95
N ASP A 326 12.68 18.02 9.12
CA ASP A 326 13.47 17.76 10.32
C ASP A 326 14.48 16.63 10.11
N PHE A 327 14.09 15.58 9.41
CA PHE A 327 14.97 14.48 9.05
C PHE A 327 16.00 14.89 7.98
N ALA A 328 15.59 15.59 6.95
CA ALA A 328 16.49 16.09 5.88
C ALA A 328 17.53 17.08 6.41
N GLU A 329 17.19 17.87 7.41
CA GLU A 329 18.09 18.80 8.10
C GLU A 329 18.92 18.12 9.20
N GLN A 330 18.87 16.79 9.33
CA GLN A 330 19.61 15.98 10.30
C GLN A 330 19.30 16.36 11.77
N ARG A 331 18.06 16.76 12.05
CA ARG A 331 17.58 17.04 13.41
C ARG A 331 16.88 15.86 14.06
N THR A 332 16.79 14.74 13.35
CA THR A 332 16.15 13.52 13.84
C THR A 332 16.94 12.30 13.42
N TYR A 333 17.22 11.40 14.38
CA TYR A 333 17.90 10.13 14.11
C TYR A 333 16.99 9.13 13.40
N VAL A 334 15.73 9.02 13.85
CA VAL A 334 14.72 8.12 13.28
C VAL A 334 13.40 8.87 13.17
N THR A 335 12.76 8.73 12.02
CA THR A 335 11.42 9.27 11.76
C THR A 335 10.51 8.19 11.15
N ALA A 336 9.21 8.47 11.08
CA ALA A 336 8.24 7.63 10.40
C ALA A 336 7.62 8.36 9.21
N GLY A 337 7.35 7.64 8.13
CA GLY A 337 6.73 8.20 6.95
C GLY A 337 6.33 7.12 5.94
N VAL A 338 5.70 7.54 4.85
CA VAL A 338 5.39 6.64 3.74
C VAL A 338 6.60 6.49 2.82
N LEU A 339 6.67 5.37 2.08
CA LEU A 339 7.69 5.23 1.04
C LEU A 339 7.42 6.26 -0.05
N GLY A 340 8.35 7.18 -0.21
CA GLY A 340 8.19 8.28 -1.15
C GLY A 340 9.49 9.02 -1.41
N PRO A 341 9.45 10.02 -2.32
CA PRO A 341 10.62 10.81 -2.71
C PRO A 341 11.17 11.72 -1.61
N TYR A 342 10.57 11.75 -0.44
CA TYR A 342 10.85 12.71 0.65
C TYR A 342 12.31 12.75 1.09
N TYR A 343 13.05 11.65 0.93
CA TYR A 343 14.45 11.54 1.37
C TYR A 343 15.42 11.41 0.21
N LEU A 344 14.94 11.66 -1.00
CA LEU A 344 15.76 11.69 -2.20
C LEU A 344 16.64 12.94 -2.19
N GLY A 345 17.95 12.71 -2.31
CA GLY A 345 18.93 13.77 -2.30
C GLY A 345 19.36 14.22 -0.89
N ALA A 346 19.06 13.44 0.15
CA ALA A 346 19.70 13.61 1.44
C ALA A 346 21.24 13.46 1.30
N ASP A 347 21.99 14.39 1.87
CA ASP A 347 23.46 14.37 1.87
C ASP A 347 24.04 13.33 2.88
N PHE A 348 23.22 12.39 3.35
CA PHE A 348 23.58 11.35 4.33
C PHE A 348 22.94 10.00 3.95
N LYS A 349 23.42 8.93 4.57
CA LYS A 349 22.93 7.58 4.31
C LYS A 349 21.63 7.32 5.07
N VAL A 350 20.56 7.13 4.33
CA VAL A 350 19.25 6.75 4.85
C VAL A 350 19.13 5.24 4.97
N GLY A 351 18.59 4.77 6.07
CA GLY A 351 18.21 3.38 6.31
C GLY A 351 16.70 3.23 6.42
N ILE A 352 16.16 2.08 6.02
CA ILE A 352 14.75 1.75 6.12
C ILE A 352 14.56 0.63 7.14
N LEU A 353 13.50 0.76 7.95
CA LEU A 353 13.07 -0.28 8.88
C LEU A 353 11.54 -0.43 8.80
N PRO A 354 11.01 -1.65 8.96
CA PRO A 354 9.59 -1.85 9.13
C PRO A 354 9.09 -1.21 10.43
N LEU A 355 7.79 -0.94 10.52
CA LEU A 355 7.18 -0.68 11.81
C LEU A 355 7.43 -1.88 12.74
N PRO A 356 7.74 -1.63 14.01
CA PRO A 356 8.09 -2.71 14.93
C PRO A 356 6.87 -3.54 15.31
N LYS A 357 7.10 -4.80 15.67
CA LYS A 357 6.11 -5.62 16.38
C LYS A 357 5.92 -5.09 17.80
N TYR A 358 4.79 -5.41 18.42
CA TYR A 358 4.58 -5.09 19.82
C TYR A 358 5.64 -5.76 20.71
N ASP A 359 5.82 -7.08 20.55
CA ASP A 359 6.81 -7.90 21.23
C ASP A 359 7.28 -9.08 20.37
N VAL A 360 8.20 -9.89 20.89
CA VAL A 360 8.76 -11.05 20.18
C VAL A 360 7.76 -12.21 20.04
N SER A 361 6.68 -12.24 20.80
CA SER A 361 5.65 -13.29 20.72
C SER A 361 4.72 -13.09 19.54
N GLN A 362 4.63 -11.88 19.01
CA GLN A 362 3.90 -11.57 17.77
C GLN A 362 4.62 -12.27 16.61
N GLU A 363 3.88 -13.02 15.80
CA GLU A 363 4.47 -13.85 14.74
C GLU A 363 5.01 -12.98 13.59
N ASN A 364 4.17 -12.12 13.03
CA ASN A 364 4.48 -11.35 11.82
C ASN A 364 4.58 -9.85 12.08
N TYR A 365 5.34 -9.15 11.24
CA TYR A 365 5.21 -7.71 11.09
C TYR A 365 3.87 -7.40 10.41
N ALA A 366 3.36 -6.18 10.59
CA ALA A 366 2.11 -5.76 9.97
C ALA A 366 2.17 -4.27 9.61
N HIS A 367 1.79 -3.94 8.37
CA HIS A 367 1.78 -2.58 7.85
C HIS A 367 0.40 -2.27 7.29
N LEU A 368 -0.34 -1.39 7.96
CA LEU A 368 -1.66 -0.96 7.50
C LEU A 368 -1.55 -0.26 6.15
N ASN A 369 -2.36 -0.71 5.18
CA ASN A 369 -2.45 -0.04 3.90
C ASN A 369 -3.34 1.21 3.96
N TRP A 370 -2.75 2.35 3.62
CA TRP A 370 -3.41 3.64 3.46
C TRP A 370 -3.72 3.96 1.99
N GLY A 371 -3.34 3.08 1.07
CA GLY A 371 -3.41 3.28 -0.36
C GLY A 371 -4.83 3.36 -0.91
N ASN A 372 -4.92 3.26 -2.23
CA ASN A 372 -6.20 3.32 -2.88
C ASN A 372 -6.90 1.96 -2.95
N SER A 373 -8.16 2.00 -3.29
CA SER A 373 -9.01 0.85 -3.58
C SER A 373 -9.82 1.11 -4.85
N LEU A 374 -10.22 0.04 -5.51
CA LEU A 374 -11.01 0.05 -6.73
C LEU A 374 -12.49 -0.21 -6.41
N ASN A 375 -13.37 0.61 -7.00
CA ASN A 375 -14.79 0.28 -7.14
C ASN A 375 -15.22 0.34 -8.61
N VAL A 376 -16.09 -0.56 -9.04
CA VAL A 376 -16.80 -0.46 -10.31
C VAL A 376 -18.18 0.09 -10.05
N LEU A 377 -18.65 1.01 -10.89
CA LEU A 377 -19.90 1.74 -10.66
C LEU A 377 -21.12 0.96 -11.17
N ASN A 378 -22.23 1.02 -10.43
CA ASN A 378 -23.41 0.22 -10.75
C ASN A 378 -24.18 0.64 -12.03
N THR A 379 -23.89 1.83 -12.57
CA THR A 379 -24.45 2.33 -13.83
C THR A 379 -23.71 1.84 -15.07
N VAL A 380 -22.61 1.09 -14.91
CA VAL A 380 -21.86 0.50 -16.02
C VAL A 380 -22.76 -0.35 -16.91
N ARG A 381 -22.81 0.00 -18.21
CA ARG A 381 -23.62 -0.68 -19.22
C ARG A 381 -22.90 -1.86 -19.85
N ASN A 382 -21.61 -1.69 -20.15
CA ASN A 382 -20.77 -2.74 -20.74
C ASN A 382 -19.84 -3.31 -19.66
N ARG A 383 -20.38 -4.20 -18.82
CA ARG A 383 -19.64 -4.79 -17.68
C ARG A 383 -18.48 -5.65 -18.14
N GLU A 384 -18.66 -6.38 -19.23
CA GLU A 384 -17.62 -7.24 -19.78
C GLU A 384 -16.41 -6.42 -20.24
N MET A 385 -16.63 -5.33 -20.99
CA MET A 385 -15.55 -4.43 -21.43
C MET A 385 -14.77 -3.86 -20.24
N VAL A 386 -15.49 -3.34 -19.24
CA VAL A 386 -14.86 -2.75 -18.04
C VAL A 386 -14.11 -3.80 -17.25
N GLY A 387 -14.67 -4.99 -17.09
CA GLY A 387 -13.99 -6.09 -16.40
C GLY A 387 -12.72 -6.54 -17.13
N GLN A 388 -12.77 -6.72 -18.46
CA GLN A 388 -11.61 -7.08 -19.26
C GLN A 388 -10.53 -6.00 -19.24
N ALA A 389 -10.91 -4.71 -19.25
CA ALA A 389 -9.97 -3.61 -19.14
C ALA A 389 -9.26 -3.61 -17.76
N LEU A 390 -10.01 -3.75 -16.67
CA LEU A 390 -9.46 -3.84 -15.32
C LEU A 390 -8.58 -5.08 -15.12
N GLU A 391 -8.94 -6.20 -15.72
CA GLU A 391 -8.15 -7.43 -15.67
C GLU A 391 -6.79 -7.25 -16.38
N LEU A 392 -6.78 -6.66 -17.58
CA LEU A 392 -5.54 -6.32 -18.30
C LEU A 392 -4.71 -5.28 -17.55
N MET A 393 -5.33 -4.23 -17.02
CA MET A 393 -4.64 -3.25 -16.20
C MET A 393 -3.96 -3.91 -14.99
N SER A 394 -4.66 -4.82 -14.30
CA SER A 394 -4.10 -5.55 -13.15
C SER A 394 -2.92 -6.42 -13.55
N TYR A 395 -3.04 -7.16 -14.65
CA TYR A 395 -1.96 -7.98 -15.21
C TYR A 395 -0.75 -7.13 -15.61
N TYR A 396 -0.94 -6.05 -16.36
CA TYR A 396 0.18 -5.19 -16.77
C TYR A 396 0.75 -4.38 -15.62
N THR A 397 -0.06 -4.01 -14.63
CA THR A 397 0.49 -3.41 -13.41
C THR A 397 1.43 -4.39 -12.72
N SER A 398 1.03 -5.66 -12.56
CA SER A 398 1.87 -6.70 -11.95
C SER A 398 3.16 -6.97 -12.72
N THR A 399 3.07 -7.03 -14.05
CA THR A 399 4.20 -7.50 -14.90
C THR A 399 5.12 -6.37 -15.39
N LEU A 400 4.60 -5.16 -15.56
CA LEU A 400 5.36 -4.02 -16.07
C LEU A 400 5.58 -2.95 -15.00
N VAL A 401 4.49 -2.41 -14.42
CA VAL A 401 4.56 -1.21 -13.59
C VAL A 401 5.26 -1.48 -12.27
N LEU A 402 4.88 -2.52 -11.55
CA LEU A 402 5.50 -2.85 -10.26
C LEU A 402 6.97 -3.22 -10.40
N ASN A 403 7.36 -3.93 -11.45
CA ASN A 403 8.76 -4.25 -11.70
C ASN A 403 9.59 -2.98 -11.87
N LYS A 404 9.08 -1.99 -12.63
CA LYS A 404 9.75 -0.70 -12.81
C LYS A 404 9.74 0.15 -11.53
N TYR A 405 8.61 0.15 -10.82
CA TYR A 405 8.49 0.83 -9.55
C TYR A 405 9.51 0.30 -8.53
N TYR A 406 9.61 -1.03 -8.38
CA TYR A 406 10.60 -1.63 -7.49
C TYR A 406 12.04 -1.34 -7.95
N ASP A 407 12.31 -1.45 -9.24
CA ASP A 407 13.63 -1.14 -9.80
C ASP A 407 14.03 0.32 -9.52
N GLU A 408 13.13 1.29 -9.77
CA GLU A 408 13.42 2.70 -9.52
C GLU A 408 13.48 3.04 -8.03
N VAL A 409 12.49 2.59 -7.26
CA VAL A 409 12.46 2.87 -5.82
C VAL A 409 13.61 2.18 -5.11
N LEU A 410 13.93 0.94 -5.47
CA LEU A 410 14.96 0.17 -4.81
C LEU A 410 16.38 0.48 -5.32
N GLN A 411 16.55 0.77 -6.62
CA GLN A 411 17.87 1.02 -7.19
C GLN A 411 18.32 2.48 -7.07
N LEU A 412 17.41 3.43 -7.23
CA LEU A 412 17.76 4.84 -7.28
C LEU A 412 17.56 5.56 -5.94
N ARG A 413 16.73 5.02 -5.04
CA ARG A 413 16.23 5.75 -3.89
C ARG A 413 16.56 5.11 -2.54
N VAL A 414 16.62 3.80 -2.51
CA VAL A 414 16.89 3.03 -1.30
C VAL A 414 18.30 2.52 -1.38
N SER A 415 19.26 3.34 -1.16
CA SER A 415 20.69 3.08 -1.06
C SER A 415 21.21 1.80 -1.75
N GLU A 416 22.47 1.80 -2.15
CA GLU A 416 23.21 0.63 -2.66
C GLU A 416 23.31 -0.54 -1.64
N ALA A 417 22.68 -0.41 -0.46
CA ALA A 417 22.76 -1.40 0.61
C ALA A 417 21.68 -2.49 0.45
N PRO A 418 22.08 -3.75 0.32
CA PRO A 418 21.13 -4.89 0.22
C PRO A 418 20.14 -4.96 1.38
N ASP A 419 20.58 -4.56 2.58
CA ASP A 419 19.75 -4.60 3.79
C ASP A 419 18.47 -3.77 3.67
N ASP A 420 18.53 -2.58 3.07
CA ASP A 420 17.34 -1.72 2.93
C ASP A 420 16.34 -2.30 1.94
N ARG A 421 16.81 -3.02 0.92
CA ARG A 421 15.95 -3.74 -0.03
C ARG A 421 15.16 -4.84 0.65
N ASP A 422 15.86 -5.64 1.49
CA ASP A 422 15.21 -6.69 2.28
C ASP A 422 14.11 -6.10 3.18
N MET A 423 14.34 -4.90 3.76
CA MET A 423 13.37 -4.23 4.61
C MET A 423 12.15 -3.77 3.81
N VAL A 424 12.34 -3.16 2.64
CA VAL A 424 11.23 -2.74 1.77
C VAL A 424 10.42 -3.96 1.31
N GLU A 425 11.08 -5.03 0.89
CA GLU A 425 10.43 -6.27 0.50
C GLU A 425 9.59 -6.86 1.65
N LEU A 426 10.15 -6.89 2.86
CA LEU A 426 9.42 -7.34 4.06
C LEU A 426 8.19 -6.47 4.31
N ILE A 427 8.30 -5.15 4.23
CA ILE A 427 7.20 -4.20 4.43
C ILE A 427 6.06 -4.47 3.46
N TYR A 428 6.37 -4.62 2.16
CA TYR A 428 5.35 -4.91 1.14
C TYR A 428 4.75 -6.31 1.25
N ASN A 429 5.47 -7.28 1.81
CA ASN A 429 4.97 -8.64 2.05
C ASN A 429 4.17 -8.78 3.35
N THR A 430 4.10 -7.75 4.17
CA THR A 430 3.39 -7.76 5.46
C THR A 430 2.26 -6.73 5.55
N VAL A 431 1.68 -6.42 4.40
CA VAL A 431 0.54 -5.51 4.28
C VAL A 431 -0.70 -6.11 4.94
N VAL A 432 -1.37 -5.30 5.74
CA VAL A 432 -2.62 -5.65 6.41
C VAL A 432 -3.71 -4.62 6.12
N TYR A 433 -4.94 -5.05 6.28
CA TYR A 433 -6.13 -4.20 6.22
C TYR A 433 -6.92 -4.35 7.50
N ASP A 434 -7.64 -3.32 7.87
CA ASP A 434 -8.52 -3.28 9.03
C ASP A 434 -9.91 -2.85 8.58
N PRO A 435 -10.93 -3.72 8.62
CA PRO A 435 -12.31 -3.32 8.29
C PRO A 435 -12.80 -2.12 9.09
N GLY A 436 -12.34 -1.99 10.35
CA GLY A 436 -12.66 -0.83 11.18
C GLY A 436 -12.07 0.47 10.65
N PHE A 437 -10.87 0.43 10.05
CA PHE A 437 -10.29 1.55 9.34
C PHE A 437 -10.99 1.78 7.99
N THR A 438 -11.13 0.75 7.19
CA THR A 438 -11.71 0.83 5.84
C THR A 438 -13.12 1.44 5.84
N TYR A 439 -13.93 1.13 6.85
CA TYR A 439 -15.33 1.58 6.96
C TYR A 439 -15.56 2.69 7.99
N CYS A 440 -14.50 3.36 8.45
CA CYS A 440 -14.61 4.37 9.52
C CYS A 440 -15.22 5.70 9.06
N ASP A 441 -15.23 6.02 7.77
CA ASP A 441 -15.80 7.26 7.23
C ASP A 441 -17.32 7.37 7.43
N GLY A 442 -18.00 6.26 7.59
CA GLY A 442 -19.44 6.21 7.86
C GLY A 442 -19.84 6.45 9.33
N ASN A 443 -18.88 6.51 10.26
CA ASN A 443 -19.17 6.67 11.68
C ASN A 443 -18.01 7.32 12.47
N ASP A 444 -18.23 8.51 13.01
CA ASP A 444 -17.20 9.26 13.75
C ASP A 444 -16.63 8.47 14.94
N GLN A 445 -17.43 7.67 15.65
CA GLN A 445 -16.97 6.91 16.79
C GLN A 445 -16.09 5.72 16.36
N LEU A 446 -16.34 5.12 15.19
CA LEU A 446 -15.48 4.10 14.62
C LEU A 446 -14.13 4.71 14.20
N ARG A 447 -14.18 5.91 13.59
CA ARG A 447 -12.98 6.69 13.26
C ARG A 447 -12.18 7.07 14.51
N ASP A 448 -12.87 7.49 15.57
CA ASP A 448 -12.23 7.78 16.86
C ASP A 448 -11.51 6.55 17.43
N LEU A 449 -12.09 5.34 17.30
CA LEU A 449 -11.45 4.11 17.75
C LEU A 449 -10.20 3.78 16.92
N HIS A 450 -10.22 4.02 15.62
CA HIS A 450 -9.03 3.90 14.79
C HIS A 450 -7.93 4.90 15.22
N ASN A 451 -8.32 6.10 15.63
CA ASN A 451 -7.42 7.16 16.11
C ASN A 451 -7.06 7.01 17.60
N LEU A 452 -7.43 5.94 18.30
CA LEU A 452 -7.33 5.84 19.75
C LEU A 452 -5.90 6.07 20.25
N VAL A 453 -4.91 5.36 19.70
CA VAL A 453 -3.50 5.50 20.14
C VAL A 453 -3.01 6.93 19.97
N TYR A 454 -3.26 7.54 18.82
CA TYR A 454 -2.94 8.93 18.54
C TYR A 454 -3.62 9.89 19.54
N SER A 455 -4.92 9.71 19.78
CA SER A 455 -5.71 10.57 20.65
C SER A 455 -5.22 10.53 22.10
N MET A 456 -4.84 9.34 22.58
CA MET A 456 -4.28 9.16 23.93
C MET A 456 -2.92 9.85 24.06
N VAL A 457 -2.05 9.70 23.09
CA VAL A 457 -0.71 10.34 23.07
C VAL A 457 -0.83 11.87 23.10
N VAL A 458 -1.65 12.44 22.22
CA VAL A 458 -1.77 13.91 22.09
C VAL A 458 -2.50 14.52 23.28
N SER A 459 -3.48 13.83 23.86
CA SER A 459 -4.19 14.32 25.06
C SER A 459 -3.40 14.11 26.36
N GLY A 460 -2.42 13.21 26.35
CA GLY A 460 -1.72 12.77 27.58
C GLY A 460 -2.60 11.95 28.52
N ASP A 461 -3.72 11.39 28.02
CA ASP A 461 -4.66 10.58 28.79
C ASP A 461 -4.38 9.09 28.58
N SER A 462 -4.27 8.32 29.66
CA SER A 462 -4.09 6.86 29.63
C SER A 462 -5.38 6.07 29.89
N ASN A 463 -6.54 6.73 30.02
CA ASN A 463 -7.80 6.06 30.34
C ASN A 463 -8.45 5.45 29.09
N VAL A 464 -7.79 4.44 28.54
CA VAL A 464 -8.23 3.67 27.36
C VAL A 464 -9.64 3.12 27.52
N ALA A 465 -9.96 2.59 28.71
CA ALA A 465 -11.27 2.00 28.98
C ALA A 465 -12.41 3.02 28.80
N SER A 466 -12.26 4.21 29.38
CA SER A 466 -13.27 5.27 29.27
C SER A 466 -13.41 5.75 27.82
N TYR A 467 -12.28 5.95 27.13
CA TYR A 467 -12.28 6.38 25.74
C TYR A 467 -13.01 5.38 24.83
N TYR A 468 -12.69 4.09 24.97
CA TYR A 468 -13.30 3.00 24.21
C TYR A 468 -14.80 2.85 24.52
N GLN A 469 -15.17 2.79 25.81
CA GLN A 469 -16.57 2.64 26.25
C GLN A 469 -17.48 3.75 25.71
N GLY A 470 -16.97 4.99 25.67
CA GLY A 470 -17.71 6.14 25.13
C GLY A 470 -18.07 6.02 23.64
N ARG A 471 -17.37 5.17 22.88
CA ARG A 471 -17.44 5.06 21.42
C ARG A 471 -17.95 3.72 20.93
N SER A 472 -17.62 2.64 21.59
CA SER A 472 -17.82 1.26 21.14
C SER A 472 -19.27 0.92 20.80
N ARG A 473 -20.25 1.45 21.56
CA ARG A 473 -21.68 1.20 21.30
C ARG A 473 -22.15 1.76 19.96
N SER A 474 -21.69 2.95 19.57
CA SER A 474 -22.07 3.57 18.30
C SER A 474 -21.33 2.91 17.14
N ALA A 475 -20.05 2.64 17.33
CA ALA A 475 -19.22 1.94 16.35
C ALA A 475 -19.75 0.53 16.05
N ALA A 476 -20.11 -0.26 17.10
CA ALA A 476 -20.72 -1.59 16.92
C ALA A 476 -22.04 -1.53 16.15
N LYS A 477 -22.92 -0.55 16.46
CA LYS A 477 -24.17 -0.39 15.71
C LYS A 477 -23.94 -0.05 14.22
N TRP A 478 -22.86 0.65 13.93
CA TRP A 478 -22.49 0.93 12.55
C TRP A 478 -22.05 -0.33 11.83
N LEU A 479 -21.20 -1.15 12.43
CA LEU A 479 -20.80 -2.45 11.88
C LEU A 479 -22.03 -3.36 11.71
N ASP A 480 -22.94 -3.42 12.69
CA ASP A 480 -24.22 -4.15 12.58
C ASP A 480 -25.10 -3.67 11.39
N LYS A 481 -24.99 -2.38 11.03
CA LYS A 481 -25.69 -1.85 9.86
C LYS A 481 -25.06 -2.32 8.57
N LEU A 482 -23.72 -2.33 8.50
CA LEU A 482 -22.99 -2.87 7.34
C LEU A 482 -23.28 -4.36 7.15
N ASN A 483 -23.27 -5.16 8.21
CA ASN A 483 -23.56 -6.59 8.19
C ASN A 483 -24.97 -6.93 7.68
N LYS A 484 -25.88 -5.95 7.61
CA LYS A 484 -27.27 -6.13 7.09
C LYS A 484 -27.44 -5.73 5.63
N ILE A 485 -26.40 -5.23 4.99
CA ILE A 485 -26.41 -4.98 3.54
C ILE A 485 -26.31 -6.33 2.85
N LYS A 486 -27.27 -6.57 1.95
CA LYS A 486 -27.41 -7.83 1.20
C LYS A 486 -27.37 -7.51 -0.28
#